data_e1d54e608f5ef326e4300bbfe15a9da5
#
_entry.id   e1d54e608f5ef326e4300bbfe15a9da5
#
_cell.length_a   1.000
_cell.length_b   1.000
_cell.length_c   1.000
_cell.angle_alpha   90.00
_cell.angle_beta   90.00
_cell.angle_gamma   90.00
#
_symmetry.space_group_name_H-M   'P 1'
#
loop_
_entity.id
_entity.type
_entity.pdbx_description
1 polymer ?
#
loop_
_entity_poly.entity_id
_entity_poly.type
_entity_poly.pdbx_seq_one_letter_code
_entity_poly.pdbx_strand_id
1 'polypeptide(L)'
;FAGAYPMQLWRNLKTKISFNDIYHVTGDVHYMAMLRGNKSVLTIHDVGSAFQGGVLRRLYVGLFWFWLPAMSVKQITVISEFTKKELLKLVPFIKSKLTVVPNPVNLMYQYHNKTFNAKCPEILIIGTKNNKNIERIFKALKRLPCKLHIVGILNEEQMLLLNNLKIAFSNSSSLSTLEMMKAYQDCDLLCFPSTYEGFGMPIIEAQATGRVVVTSNLGAMKEVANGSACLVDPLDSISIRKGLKKVIENEMYRNKLINKGFQNVKRFHPIIIAEAYMKVYNTVLNT
;
A
#
# COMPACT_ATOMS: atom_id res chain seq x y z
N PHE A 1 -9.39 -16.23 -9.15
CA PHE A 1 -8.96 -15.09 -10.00
C PHE A 1 -9.41 -15.15 -11.47
N ALA A 2 -10.10 -16.17 -11.93
CA ALA A 2 -10.38 -16.34 -13.36
C ALA A 2 -11.87 -16.27 -13.74
N GLY A 3 -12.78 -15.98 -12.80
CA GLY A 3 -14.21 -16.24 -13.05
C GLY A 3 -15.11 -15.05 -13.40
N ALA A 4 -14.67 -13.80 -13.27
CA ALA A 4 -15.61 -12.67 -13.27
C ALA A 4 -15.58 -11.79 -14.54
N TYR A 5 -14.83 -12.09 -15.60
CA TYR A 5 -14.38 -11.07 -16.52
C TYR A 5 -14.77 -11.13 -18.01
N PRO A 6 -15.44 -12.12 -18.56
CA PRO A 6 -15.88 -12.06 -19.95
C PRO A 6 -16.91 -10.96 -20.19
N MET A 7 -17.84 -10.74 -19.25
CA MET A 7 -18.91 -9.71 -19.40
C MET A 7 -18.35 -8.28 -19.23
N GLN A 8 -17.39 -8.09 -18.34
CA GLN A 8 -16.76 -6.79 -18.11
C GLN A 8 -15.82 -6.41 -19.28
N LEU A 9 -15.12 -7.40 -19.84
CA LEU A 9 -14.38 -7.25 -21.08
C LEU A 9 -15.29 -6.78 -22.23
N TRP A 10 -16.46 -7.41 -22.38
CA TRP A 10 -17.44 -7.09 -23.42
C TRP A 10 -18.08 -5.71 -23.24
N ARG A 11 -18.36 -5.29 -22.00
CA ARG A 11 -18.84 -3.94 -21.68
C ARG A 11 -17.80 -2.87 -22.03
N ASN A 12 -16.54 -3.13 -21.70
CA ASN A 12 -15.44 -2.19 -21.95
C ASN A 12 -15.08 -2.08 -23.44
N LEU A 13 -15.31 -3.14 -24.23
CA LEU A 13 -15.15 -3.11 -25.70
C LEU A 13 -16.20 -2.26 -26.41
N LYS A 14 -17.38 -2.10 -25.78
CA LYS A 14 -18.51 -1.31 -26.35
C LYS A 14 -18.44 0.18 -26.06
N THR A 15 -17.54 0.66 -25.21
CA THR A 15 -17.37 2.10 -24.97
C THR A 15 -16.88 2.77 -26.26
N LYS A 16 -17.68 3.65 -26.82
CA LYS A 16 -17.27 4.53 -27.93
C LYS A 16 -16.15 5.42 -27.43
N ILE A 17 -15.00 5.34 -28.08
CA ILE A 17 -13.83 6.15 -27.75
C ILE A 17 -13.62 7.14 -28.88
N SER A 18 -13.51 8.41 -28.51
CA SER A 18 -13.09 9.45 -29.44
C SER A 18 -11.60 9.27 -29.77
N PHE A 19 -11.23 9.57 -31.02
CA PHE A 19 -9.81 9.51 -31.45
C PHE A 19 -8.88 10.44 -30.67
N ASN A 20 -9.44 11.40 -29.92
CA ASN A 20 -8.69 12.40 -29.15
C ASN A 20 -8.55 12.06 -27.64
N ASP A 21 -9.13 10.92 -27.20
CA ASP A 21 -9.12 10.57 -25.78
C ASP A 21 -7.87 9.79 -25.40
N ILE A 22 -7.34 10.09 -24.19
CA ILE A 22 -6.35 9.25 -23.53
C ILE A 22 -7.07 8.15 -22.77
N TYR A 23 -6.61 6.93 -22.93
CA TYR A 23 -7.12 5.78 -22.20
C TYR A 23 -6.17 5.41 -21.05
N HIS A 24 -6.66 5.51 -19.81
CA HIS A 24 -5.84 5.19 -18.64
C HIS A 24 -6.34 3.92 -17.94
N VAL A 25 -5.53 2.87 -17.95
CA VAL A 25 -5.78 1.61 -17.25
C VAL A 25 -5.18 1.72 -15.84
N THR A 26 -6.03 1.81 -14.81
CA THR A 26 -5.63 2.05 -13.42
C THR A 26 -5.73 0.84 -12.50
N GLY A 27 -6.27 -0.29 -12.98
CA GLY A 27 -6.51 -1.50 -12.18
C GLY A 27 -5.76 -2.72 -12.70
N ASP A 28 -5.93 -3.85 -12.02
CA ASP A 28 -5.33 -5.16 -12.33
C ASP A 28 -5.84 -5.80 -13.65
N VAL A 29 -6.30 -4.99 -14.57
CA VAL A 29 -6.81 -5.39 -15.89
C VAL A 29 -5.83 -4.97 -17.00
N HIS A 30 -4.55 -5.20 -16.79
CA HIS A 30 -3.46 -4.74 -17.66
C HIS A 30 -3.65 -5.14 -19.13
N TYR A 31 -4.26 -6.30 -19.40
CA TYR A 31 -4.60 -6.76 -20.76
C TYR A 31 -5.50 -5.80 -21.53
N MET A 32 -6.28 -4.95 -20.83
CA MET A 32 -7.10 -3.92 -21.47
C MET A 32 -6.26 -2.89 -22.22
N ALA A 33 -5.03 -2.69 -21.80
CA ALA A 33 -4.09 -1.79 -22.45
C ALA A 33 -3.76 -2.24 -23.89
N MET A 34 -3.77 -3.54 -24.17
CA MET A 34 -3.52 -4.08 -25.51
C MET A 34 -4.60 -3.69 -26.53
N LEU A 35 -5.80 -3.34 -26.06
CA LEU A 35 -6.94 -3.03 -26.93
C LEU A 35 -6.95 -1.57 -27.41
N ARG A 36 -6.11 -0.69 -26.85
CA ARG A 36 -6.19 0.77 -27.00
C ARG A 36 -4.94 1.46 -27.53
N GLY A 37 -3.85 0.71 -27.71
CA GLY A 37 -2.67 1.15 -28.44
C GLY A 37 -1.95 2.41 -27.89
N ASN A 38 -1.40 3.20 -28.78
CA ASN A 38 -0.46 4.28 -28.51
C ASN A 38 -0.99 5.48 -27.70
N LYS A 39 -2.32 5.64 -27.54
CA LYS A 39 -2.92 6.70 -26.72
C LYS A 39 -3.29 6.22 -25.31
N SER A 40 -2.62 5.20 -24.82
CA SER A 40 -2.91 4.63 -23.50
C SER A 40 -1.78 4.80 -22.49
N VAL A 41 -2.20 4.94 -21.25
CA VAL A 41 -1.35 4.92 -20.03
C VAL A 41 -1.74 3.69 -19.22
N LEU A 42 -0.76 2.99 -18.66
CA LEU A 42 -0.97 1.85 -17.77
C LEU A 42 -0.35 2.14 -16.40
N THR A 43 -1.16 2.13 -15.33
CA THR A 43 -0.65 2.17 -13.96
C THR A 43 -0.49 0.75 -13.42
N ILE A 44 0.72 0.43 -12.94
CA ILE A 44 1.04 -0.84 -12.29
C ILE A 44 1.26 -0.58 -10.80
N HIS A 45 0.41 -1.19 -9.96
CA HIS A 45 0.42 -0.99 -8.51
C HIS A 45 1.46 -1.86 -7.80
N ASP A 46 1.65 -3.10 -8.25
CA ASP A 46 2.68 -4.01 -7.77
C ASP A 46 3.01 -5.09 -8.82
N VAL A 47 4.07 -5.81 -8.59
CA VAL A 47 4.50 -6.92 -9.45
C VAL A 47 4.54 -8.25 -8.69
N GLY A 48 4.04 -8.29 -7.46
CA GLY A 48 4.11 -9.46 -6.58
C GLY A 48 3.49 -10.72 -7.19
N SER A 49 2.44 -10.57 -7.98
CA SER A 49 1.78 -11.68 -8.67
C SER A 49 2.68 -12.40 -9.69
N ALA A 50 3.64 -11.68 -10.30
CA ALA A 50 4.58 -12.24 -11.27
C ALA A 50 5.60 -13.22 -10.64
N PHE A 51 5.85 -13.10 -9.34
CA PHE A 51 6.82 -13.92 -8.63
C PHE A 51 6.20 -15.10 -7.88
N GLN A 52 4.86 -15.23 -7.91
CA GLN A 52 4.13 -16.27 -7.18
C GLN A 52 3.81 -17.49 -8.06
N GLY A 53 3.82 -18.69 -7.45
CA GLY A 53 3.43 -19.95 -8.11
C GLY A 53 4.53 -20.60 -8.91
N GLY A 54 4.18 -21.66 -9.66
CA GLY A 54 5.11 -22.45 -10.48
C GLY A 54 5.61 -21.69 -11.72
N VAL A 55 6.64 -22.24 -12.37
CA VAL A 55 7.33 -21.63 -13.52
C VAL A 55 6.36 -21.26 -14.66
N LEU A 56 5.47 -22.18 -15.07
CA LEU A 56 4.49 -21.93 -16.13
C LEU A 56 3.55 -20.76 -15.82
N ARG A 57 3.09 -20.68 -14.57
CA ARG A 57 2.24 -19.55 -14.13
C ARG A 57 3.00 -18.22 -14.16
N ARG A 58 4.28 -18.21 -13.72
CA ARG A 58 5.12 -17.00 -13.76
C ARG A 58 5.36 -16.53 -15.20
N LEU A 59 5.62 -17.44 -16.13
CA LEU A 59 5.77 -17.13 -17.54
C LEU A 59 4.48 -16.57 -18.13
N TYR A 60 3.34 -17.20 -17.84
CA TYR A 60 2.03 -16.73 -18.30
C TYR A 60 1.70 -15.33 -17.77
N VAL A 61 1.82 -15.12 -16.45
CA VAL A 61 1.55 -13.81 -15.83
C VAL A 61 2.57 -12.77 -16.32
N GLY A 62 3.85 -13.11 -16.40
CA GLY A 62 4.90 -12.25 -16.95
C GLY A 62 4.55 -11.76 -18.35
N LEU A 63 4.17 -12.66 -19.25
CA LEU A 63 3.87 -12.34 -20.63
C LEU A 63 2.56 -11.53 -20.76
N PHE A 64 1.44 -12.05 -20.25
CA PHE A 64 0.11 -11.48 -20.52
C PHE A 64 -0.28 -10.32 -19.59
N TRP A 65 0.29 -10.23 -18.38
CA TRP A 65 0.00 -9.14 -17.43
C TRP A 65 1.01 -8.00 -17.49
N PHE A 66 2.26 -8.28 -17.91
CA PHE A 66 3.31 -7.26 -17.88
C PHE A 66 3.92 -6.99 -19.26
N TRP A 67 4.45 -8.00 -19.97
CA TRP A 67 5.18 -7.78 -21.21
C TRP A 67 4.30 -7.24 -22.35
N LEU A 68 3.24 -7.96 -22.72
CA LEU A 68 2.37 -7.58 -23.81
C LEU A 68 1.63 -6.24 -23.56
N PRO A 69 1.00 -6.01 -22.38
CA PRO A 69 0.43 -4.70 -22.05
C PRO A 69 1.49 -3.59 -22.10
N ALA A 70 2.67 -3.84 -21.53
CA ALA A 70 3.75 -2.87 -21.51
C ALA A 70 4.24 -2.49 -22.92
N MET A 71 4.24 -3.41 -23.88
CA MET A 71 4.58 -3.10 -25.28
C MET A 71 3.52 -2.23 -25.95
N SER A 72 2.26 -2.40 -25.59
CA SER A 72 1.10 -1.78 -26.28
C SER A 72 0.86 -0.32 -25.89
N VAL A 73 1.28 0.10 -24.68
CA VAL A 73 1.00 1.44 -24.17
C VAL A 73 2.12 2.45 -24.45
N LYS A 74 1.75 3.73 -24.53
CA LYS A 74 2.71 4.83 -24.73
C LYS A 74 3.47 5.16 -23.46
N GLN A 75 2.80 5.21 -22.31
CA GLN A 75 3.38 5.51 -21.01
C GLN A 75 2.94 4.48 -19.96
N ILE A 76 3.84 4.19 -19.04
CA ILE A 76 3.57 3.35 -17.87
C ILE A 76 3.84 4.17 -16.63
N THR A 77 2.93 4.11 -15.67
CA THR A 77 3.14 4.68 -14.35
C THR A 77 3.21 3.58 -13.29
N VAL A 78 4.00 3.81 -12.28
CA VAL A 78 4.10 2.98 -11.08
C VAL A 78 4.00 3.86 -9.84
N ILE A 79 3.59 3.27 -8.74
CA ILE A 79 3.22 4.03 -7.54
C ILE A 79 4.39 4.26 -6.57
N SER A 80 5.56 3.66 -6.80
CA SER A 80 6.78 3.85 -5.99
C SER A 80 8.04 3.56 -6.81
N GLU A 81 9.18 4.10 -6.38
CA GLU A 81 10.50 3.74 -6.95
C GLU A 81 10.82 2.25 -6.69
N PHE A 82 10.33 1.69 -5.58
CA PHE A 82 10.43 0.26 -5.33
C PHE A 82 9.72 -0.55 -6.42
N THR A 83 8.44 -0.25 -6.71
CA THR A 83 7.69 -0.93 -7.78
C THR A 83 8.35 -0.73 -9.14
N LYS A 84 8.91 0.47 -9.42
CA LYS A 84 9.68 0.74 -10.63
C LYS A 84 10.87 -0.20 -10.77
N LYS A 85 11.67 -0.36 -9.72
CA LYS A 85 12.83 -1.25 -9.72
C LYS A 85 12.44 -2.70 -9.94
N GLU A 86 11.38 -3.16 -9.27
CA GLU A 86 10.88 -4.52 -9.42
C GLU A 86 10.33 -4.77 -10.83
N LEU A 87 9.57 -3.82 -11.39
CA LEU A 87 9.04 -3.92 -12.75
C LEU A 87 10.15 -3.94 -13.80
N LEU A 88 11.20 -3.14 -13.65
CA LEU A 88 12.34 -3.12 -14.57
C LEU A 88 13.14 -4.42 -14.57
N LYS A 89 13.15 -5.18 -13.47
CA LYS A 89 13.73 -6.54 -13.47
C LYS A 89 12.91 -7.50 -14.33
N LEU A 90 11.58 -7.30 -14.36
CA LEU A 90 10.66 -8.15 -15.13
C LEU A 90 10.57 -7.72 -16.59
N VAL A 91 10.55 -6.39 -16.86
CA VAL A 91 10.30 -5.78 -18.19
C VAL A 91 11.32 -4.66 -18.43
N PRO A 92 12.60 -4.97 -18.72
CA PRO A 92 13.67 -3.95 -18.74
C PRO A 92 13.55 -2.93 -19.88
N PHE A 93 12.91 -3.26 -20.99
CA PHE A 93 12.81 -2.40 -22.19
C PHE A 93 11.88 -1.18 -22.00
N ILE A 94 11.09 -1.11 -20.91
CA ILE A 94 10.14 0.00 -20.69
C ILE A 94 10.76 1.23 -20.00
N LYS A 95 12.04 1.23 -19.70
CA LYS A 95 12.72 2.26 -18.89
C LYS A 95 12.43 3.68 -19.37
N SER A 96 12.37 3.92 -20.69
CA SER A 96 12.13 5.24 -21.29
C SER A 96 10.70 5.75 -21.16
N LYS A 97 9.74 4.85 -20.94
CA LYS A 97 8.30 5.19 -20.82
C LYS A 97 7.73 4.94 -19.42
N LEU A 98 8.59 4.82 -18.41
CA LEU A 98 8.20 4.48 -17.04
C LEU A 98 8.37 5.68 -16.11
N THR A 99 7.27 6.15 -15.55
CA THR A 99 7.22 7.30 -14.63
C THR A 99 6.65 6.88 -13.28
N VAL A 100 7.23 7.38 -12.18
CA VAL A 100 6.69 7.17 -10.84
C VAL A 100 5.67 8.26 -10.53
N VAL A 101 4.43 7.85 -10.24
CA VAL A 101 3.36 8.71 -9.77
C VAL A 101 2.74 8.06 -8.54
N PRO A 102 3.01 8.57 -7.33
CA PRO A 102 2.52 7.99 -6.08
C PRO A 102 1.00 7.99 -5.98
N ASN A 103 0.47 7.14 -5.10
CA ASN A 103 -0.96 7.21 -4.77
C ASN A 103 -1.25 8.46 -3.93
N PRO A 104 -2.39 9.15 -4.16
CA PRO A 104 -2.82 10.26 -3.33
C PRO A 104 -3.34 9.78 -1.98
N VAL A 105 -3.19 10.60 -0.94
CA VAL A 105 -3.91 10.41 0.31
C VAL A 105 -5.38 10.82 0.12
N ASN A 106 -6.31 10.04 0.69
CA ASN A 106 -7.71 10.45 0.70
C ASN A 106 -7.91 11.61 1.70
N LEU A 107 -8.45 12.74 1.23
CA LEU A 107 -8.66 13.94 2.03
C LEU A 107 -9.68 13.78 3.18
N MET A 108 -10.41 12.68 3.23
CA MET A 108 -11.23 12.35 4.39
C MET A 108 -10.39 12.01 5.63
N TYR A 109 -9.16 11.53 5.47
CA TYR A 109 -8.24 11.32 6.58
C TYR A 109 -7.64 12.65 7.00
N GLN A 110 -8.20 13.24 8.05
CA GLN A 110 -7.78 14.53 8.61
C GLN A 110 -7.28 14.34 10.03
N TYR A 111 -6.47 15.28 10.49
CA TYR A 111 -6.00 15.31 11.86
C TYR A 111 -7.14 15.18 12.84
N HIS A 112 -6.99 14.26 13.76
CA HIS A 112 -7.89 14.06 14.89
C HIS A 112 -7.09 14.08 16.18
N ASN A 113 -7.44 15.01 17.08
CA ASN A 113 -6.76 15.14 18.36
C ASN A 113 -7.03 13.91 19.24
N LYS A 114 -5.96 13.28 19.72
CA LYS A 114 -6.03 12.14 20.64
C LYS A 114 -4.82 12.15 21.56
N THR A 115 -5.06 12.10 22.87
CA THR A 115 -3.99 11.88 23.85
C THR A 115 -3.50 10.43 23.77
N PHE A 116 -2.22 10.24 23.56
CA PHE A 116 -1.60 8.92 23.44
C PHE A 116 -1.62 8.17 24.77
N ASN A 117 -2.16 6.97 24.80
CA ASN A 117 -2.20 6.13 25.98
C ASN A 117 -0.92 5.28 26.10
N ALA A 118 0.13 5.82 26.74
CA ALA A 118 1.40 5.13 26.90
C ALA A 118 1.33 3.89 27.81
N LYS A 119 0.32 3.80 28.72
CA LYS A 119 0.17 2.66 29.64
C LYS A 119 -0.40 1.42 28.95
N CYS A 120 -1.37 1.62 28.05
CA CYS A 120 -2.03 0.56 27.30
C CYS A 120 -2.50 1.10 25.94
N PRO A 121 -1.57 1.30 24.96
CA PRO A 121 -1.92 1.87 23.68
C PRO A 121 -2.81 0.96 22.86
N GLU A 122 -3.71 1.57 22.09
CA GLU A 122 -4.48 0.89 21.07
C GLU A 122 -3.69 0.86 19.75
N ILE A 123 -3.32 -0.34 19.31
CA ILE A 123 -2.48 -0.57 18.14
C ILE A 123 -3.35 -1.03 16.97
N LEU A 124 -3.39 -0.24 15.91
CA LEU A 124 -4.09 -0.61 14.68
C LEU A 124 -3.20 -1.48 13.80
N ILE A 125 -3.77 -2.57 13.31
CA ILE A 125 -3.16 -3.49 12.33
C ILE A 125 -4.11 -3.61 11.15
N ILE A 126 -3.61 -3.41 9.92
CA ILE A 126 -4.44 -3.43 8.71
C ILE A 126 -3.98 -4.54 7.77
N GLY A 127 -4.92 -5.47 7.52
CA GLY A 127 -4.73 -6.65 6.70
C GLY A 127 -4.14 -7.83 7.46
N THR A 128 -4.52 -9.04 7.03
CA THR A 128 -4.19 -10.31 7.69
C THR A 128 -3.52 -11.31 6.76
N LYS A 129 -3.29 -10.94 5.48
CA LYS A 129 -2.57 -11.77 4.51
C LYS A 129 -1.11 -11.96 4.91
N ASN A 130 -0.45 -12.98 4.39
CA ASN A 130 0.93 -13.35 4.75
C ASN A 130 1.93 -12.19 4.66
N ASN A 131 1.80 -11.32 3.64
CA ASN A 131 2.68 -10.17 3.50
C ASN A 131 2.49 -9.11 4.60
N LYS A 132 1.36 -9.13 5.32
CA LYS A 132 1.08 -8.21 6.44
C LYS A 132 1.80 -8.60 7.73
N ASN A 133 2.39 -9.80 7.77
CA ASN A 133 3.34 -10.23 8.79
C ASN A 133 2.76 -10.29 10.22
N ILE A 134 1.47 -10.61 10.31
CA ILE A 134 0.69 -10.46 11.54
C ILE A 134 1.19 -11.37 12.68
N GLU A 135 1.66 -12.57 12.36
CA GLU A 135 2.17 -13.53 13.34
C GLU A 135 3.44 -13.02 14.04
N ARG A 136 4.34 -12.32 13.31
CA ARG A 136 5.52 -11.69 13.91
C ARG A 136 5.14 -10.48 14.77
N ILE A 137 4.11 -9.73 14.37
CA ILE A 137 3.57 -8.64 15.18
C ILE A 137 3.05 -9.20 16.51
N PHE A 138 2.24 -10.26 16.49
CA PHE A 138 1.71 -10.88 17.70
C PHE A 138 2.82 -11.37 18.64
N LYS A 139 3.85 -12.02 18.09
CA LYS A 139 5.02 -12.44 18.87
C LYS A 139 5.77 -11.25 19.49
N ALA A 140 5.90 -10.15 18.75
CA ALA A 140 6.53 -8.92 19.24
C ALA A 140 5.75 -8.27 20.38
N LEU A 141 4.43 -8.41 20.41
CA LEU A 141 3.53 -7.84 21.41
C LEU A 141 3.38 -8.70 22.68
N LYS A 142 3.92 -9.92 22.71
CA LYS A 142 3.84 -10.80 23.87
C LYS A 142 4.25 -10.06 25.16
N ARG A 143 3.35 -10.03 26.17
CA ARG A 143 3.54 -9.35 27.45
C ARG A 143 3.79 -7.82 27.34
N LEU A 144 3.41 -7.19 26.27
CA LEU A 144 3.35 -5.73 26.14
C LEU A 144 1.92 -5.29 26.48
N PRO A 145 1.70 -4.43 27.47
CA PRO A 145 0.37 -3.90 27.76
C PRO A 145 -0.13 -3.10 26.57
N CYS A 146 -1.13 -3.63 25.84
CA CYS A 146 -1.75 -2.97 24.69
C CYS A 146 -3.10 -3.60 24.37
N LYS A 147 -3.89 -2.91 23.58
CA LYS A 147 -5.07 -3.45 22.87
C LYS A 147 -4.81 -3.43 21.39
N LEU A 148 -5.29 -4.44 20.66
CA LEU A 148 -5.20 -4.47 19.23
C LEU A 148 -6.56 -4.16 18.60
N HIS A 149 -6.56 -3.36 17.56
CA HIS A 149 -7.64 -3.31 16.60
C HIS A 149 -7.12 -3.88 15.27
N ILE A 150 -7.63 -5.04 14.88
CA ILE A 150 -7.19 -5.76 13.68
C ILE A 150 -8.26 -5.61 12.60
N VAL A 151 -7.90 -5.00 11.48
CA VAL A 151 -8.79 -4.87 10.32
C VAL A 151 -8.41 -5.91 9.27
N GLY A 152 -9.28 -6.89 9.08
CA GLY A 152 -9.10 -8.01 8.15
C GLY A 152 -9.69 -9.30 8.69
N ILE A 153 -9.77 -10.32 7.85
CA ILE A 153 -10.28 -11.65 8.25
C ILE A 153 -9.13 -12.45 8.85
N LEU A 154 -9.22 -12.76 10.13
CA LEU A 154 -8.28 -13.66 10.82
C LEU A 154 -8.58 -15.11 10.46
N ASN A 155 -7.55 -15.90 10.23
CA ASN A 155 -7.68 -17.35 10.13
C ASN A 155 -7.60 -18.01 11.52
N GLU A 156 -7.88 -19.32 11.58
CA GLU A 156 -7.90 -20.09 12.84
C GLU A 156 -6.55 -20.07 13.56
N GLU A 157 -5.44 -20.19 12.82
CA GLU A 157 -4.08 -20.17 13.39
C GLU A 157 -3.75 -18.81 14.03
N GLN A 158 -4.16 -17.73 13.38
CA GLN A 158 -3.97 -16.36 13.88
C GLN A 158 -4.81 -16.11 15.14
N MET A 159 -6.05 -16.58 15.15
CA MET A 159 -6.95 -16.52 16.33
C MET A 159 -6.38 -17.33 17.50
N LEU A 160 -5.92 -18.54 17.24
CA LEU A 160 -5.32 -19.40 18.25
C LEU A 160 -4.05 -18.77 18.83
N LEU A 161 -3.22 -18.16 17.99
CA LEU A 161 -2.00 -17.48 18.43
C LEU A 161 -2.30 -16.28 19.33
N LEU A 162 -3.29 -15.44 19.00
CA LEU A 162 -3.72 -14.31 19.84
C LEU A 162 -4.20 -14.78 21.21
N ASN A 163 -5.04 -15.81 21.25
CA ASN A 163 -5.57 -16.38 22.48
C ASN A 163 -4.44 -16.97 23.37
N ASN A 164 -3.50 -17.72 22.78
CA ASN A 164 -2.35 -18.28 23.47
C ASN A 164 -1.42 -17.20 24.05
N LEU A 165 -1.29 -16.07 23.34
CA LEU A 165 -0.48 -14.94 23.79
C LEU A 165 -1.22 -14.05 24.80
N LYS A 166 -2.51 -14.28 25.03
CA LYS A 166 -3.39 -13.50 25.93
C LYS A 166 -3.38 -12.00 25.61
N ILE A 167 -3.40 -11.65 24.30
CA ILE A 167 -3.44 -10.27 23.84
C ILE A 167 -4.90 -9.84 23.71
N ALA A 168 -5.28 -8.73 24.33
CA ALA A 168 -6.60 -8.15 24.17
C ALA A 168 -6.75 -7.56 22.75
N PHE A 169 -7.79 -7.96 22.02
CA PHE A 169 -8.01 -7.49 20.66
C PHE A 169 -9.48 -7.32 20.30
N SER A 170 -9.74 -6.45 19.34
CA SER A 170 -10.96 -6.40 18.54
C SER A 170 -10.63 -6.72 17.08
N ASN A 171 -11.56 -7.33 16.36
CA ASN A 171 -11.38 -7.67 14.95
C ASN A 171 -12.56 -7.16 14.14
N SER A 172 -12.27 -6.48 13.04
CA SER A 172 -13.25 -5.96 12.09
C SER A 172 -12.87 -6.36 10.67
N SER A 173 -13.84 -6.57 9.81
CA SER A 173 -13.61 -6.84 8.39
C SER A 173 -14.61 -6.05 7.54
N SER A 174 -14.23 -5.79 6.28
CA SER A 174 -15.09 -5.09 5.32
C SER A 174 -15.59 -3.72 5.79
N LEU A 175 -14.73 -2.96 6.47
CA LEU A 175 -15.05 -1.63 6.94
C LEU A 175 -15.32 -0.69 5.76
N SER A 176 -16.34 0.15 5.90
CA SER A 176 -16.56 1.32 5.05
C SER A 176 -15.43 2.35 5.23
N THR A 177 -15.34 3.31 4.31
CA THR A 177 -14.34 4.39 4.43
C THR A 177 -14.46 5.16 5.73
N LEU A 178 -15.69 5.41 6.21
CA LEU A 178 -15.95 6.11 7.47
C LEU A 178 -15.50 5.29 8.68
N GLU A 179 -15.80 3.99 8.70
CA GLU A 179 -15.36 3.11 9.77
C GLU A 179 -13.83 2.95 9.79
N MET A 180 -13.22 2.90 8.60
CA MET A 180 -11.76 2.86 8.48
C MET A 180 -11.12 4.15 9.01
N MET A 181 -11.69 5.30 8.67
CA MET A 181 -11.28 6.61 9.22
C MET A 181 -11.38 6.62 10.74
N LYS A 182 -12.50 6.11 11.29
CA LYS A 182 -12.68 6.01 12.74
C LYS A 182 -11.64 5.09 13.38
N ALA A 183 -11.30 3.97 12.76
CA ALA A 183 -10.24 3.07 13.26
C ALA A 183 -8.88 3.79 13.39
N TYR A 184 -8.53 4.66 12.43
CA TYR A 184 -7.32 5.49 12.56
C TYR A 184 -7.47 6.57 13.64
N GLN A 185 -8.64 7.16 13.82
CA GLN A 185 -8.87 8.18 14.85
C GLN A 185 -8.81 7.61 16.26
N ASP A 186 -9.32 6.40 16.44
CA ASP A 186 -9.41 5.74 17.74
C ASP A 186 -8.09 5.08 18.17
N CYS A 187 -7.21 4.69 17.24
CA CYS A 187 -5.93 4.07 17.60
C CYS A 187 -4.90 5.08 18.13
N ASP A 188 -3.91 4.60 18.87
CA ASP A 188 -2.75 5.38 19.33
C ASP A 188 -1.61 5.33 18.33
N LEU A 189 -1.41 4.18 17.67
CA LEU A 189 -0.37 3.99 16.66
C LEU A 189 -0.81 2.97 15.61
N LEU A 190 -0.22 3.10 14.41
CA LEU A 190 -0.29 2.08 13.36
C LEU A 190 0.94 1.17 13.44
N CYS A 191 0.72 -0.16 13.48
CA CYS A 191 1.77 -1.17 13.33
C CYS A 191 1.62 -1.87 11.98
N PHE A 192 2.50 -1.55 11.02
CA PHE A 192 2.41 -1.99 9.63
C PHE A 192 3.76 -2.47 9.07
N PRO A 193 4.46 -3.44 9.72
CA PRO A 193 5.74 -3.97 9.26
C PRO A 193 5.53 -5.07 8.21
N SER A 194 4.85 -4.75 7.10
CA SER A 194 4.65 -5.67 5.98
C SER A 194 5.99 -6.11 5.38
N THR A 195 6.04 -7.33 4.85
CA THR A 195 7.23 -7.86 4.17
C THR A 195 7.29 -7.43 2.70
N TYR A 196 6.14 -7.12 2.10
CA TYR A 196 6.02 -6.66 0.71
C TYR A 196 4.77 -5.79 0.54
N GLU A 197 4.93 -4.62 -0.10
CA GLU A 197 3.86 -3.73 -0.55
C GLU A 197 4.33 -2.99 -1.80
N GLY A 198 3.40 -2.66 -2.70
CA GLY A 198 3.69 -1.76 -3.82
C GLY A 198 3.81 -0.29 -3.39
N PHE A 199 3.16 0.10 -2.26
CA PHE A 199 3.17 1.46 -1.74
C PHE A 199 3.14 1.51 -0.20
N GLY A 200 2.00 1.19 0.41
CA GLY A 200 1.78 1.30 1.85
C GLY A 200 0.83 2.44 2.21
N MET A 201 -0.36 2.46 1.58
CA MET A 201 -1.42 3.44 1.87
C MET A 201 -1.66 3.66 3.36
N PRO A 202 -1.70 2.62 4.22
CA PRO A 202 -1.93 2.80 5.66
C PRO A 202 -0.94 3.75 6.34
N ILE A 203 0.29 3.88 5.83
CA ILE A 203 1.30 4.78 6.40
C ILE A 203 0.85 6.24 6.28
N ILE A 204 0.45 6.66 5.07
CA ILE A 204 0.04 8.06 4.82
C ILE A 204 -1.33 8.38 5.41
N GLU A 205 -2.24 7.39 5.49
CA GLU A 205 -3.55 7.53 6.14
C GLU A 205 -3.41 7.74 7.64
N ALA A 206 -2.58 6.94 8.32
CA ALA A 206 -2.26 7.12 9.74
C ALA A 206 -1.58 8.47 10.01
N GLN A 207 -0.64 8.88 9.16
CA GLN A 207 0.04 10.16 9.29
C GLN A 207 -0.89 11.35 9.08
N ALA A 208 -1.84 11.26 8.14
CA ALA A 208 -2.84 12.29 7.91
C ALA A 208 -3.75 12.49 9.13
N THR A 209 -4.06 11.41 9.85
CA THR A 209 -4.85 11.46 11.10
C THR A 209 -4.03 11.80 12.34
N GLY A 210 -2.72 12.02 12.20
CA GLY A 210 -1.84 12.36 13.32
C GLY A 210 -1.40 11.15 14.15
N ARG A 211 -1.41 9.95 13.58
CA ARG A 211 -0.95 8.73 14.27
C ARG A 211 0.50 8.45 13.96
N VAL A 212 1.24 8.05 14.98
CA VAL A 212 2.61 7.56 14.79
C VAL A 212 2.59 6.19 14.14
N VAL A 213 3.58 5.92 13.31
CA VAL A 213 3.67 4.69 12.50
C VAL A 213 4.93 3.91 12.85
N VAL A 214 4.77 2.60 13.09
CA VAL A 214 5.85 1.61 13.09
C VAL A 214 5.70 0.77 11.83
N THR A 215 6.70 0.79 10.95
CA THR A 215 6.62 0.11 9.65
C THR A 215 7.95 -0.53 9.23
N SER A 216 7.92 -1.27 8.13
CA SER A 216 9.09 -1.99 7.61
C SER A 216 10.18 -1.04 7.11
N ASN A 217 11.44 -1.42 7.31
CA ASN A 217 12.61 -0.78 6.71
C ASN A 217 12.85 -1.22 5.26
N LEU A 218 11.96 -2.03 4.67
CA LEU A 218 12.07 -2.60 3.33
C LEU A 218 11.16 -1.92 2.31
N GLY A 219 11.58 -1.98 1.06
CA GLY A 219 10.73 -1.71 -0.11
C GLY A 219 10.03 -0.35 -0.09
N ALA A 220 8.80 -0.36 -0.56
CA ALA A 220 7.97 0.85 -0.65
C ALA A 220 7.63 1.46 0.71
N MET A 221 7.54 0.67 1.80
CA MET A 221 7.21 1.20 3.13
C MET A 221 8.28 2.19 3.62
N LYS A 222 9.57 1.86 3.46
CA LYS A 222 10.67 2.76 3.79
C LYS A 222 10.64 4.03 2.94
N GLU A 223 10.37 3.90 1.65
CA GLU A 223 10.28 5.01 0.69
C GLU A 223 9.12 5.96 1.04
N VAL A 224 7.93 5.41 1.24
CA VAL A 224 6.72 6.18 1.55
C VAL A 224 6.82 6.85 2.92
N ALA A 225 7.38 6.16 3.91
CA ALA A 225 7.62 6.73 5.24
C ALA A 225 8.66 7.88 5.24
N ASN A 226 9.66 7.85 4.39
CA ASN A 226 10.65 8.92 4.20
C ASN A 226 11.18 9.55 5.52
N GLY A 227 11.52 8.71 6.49
CA GLY A 227 12.02 9.14 7.80
C GLY A 227 10.96 9.70 8.76
N SER A 228 9.67 9.54 8.46
CA SER A 228 8.53 9.98 9.30
C SER A 228 7.84 8.83 10.04
N ALA A 229 8.45 7.65 10.07
CA ALA A 229 7.99 6.49 10.82
C ALA A 229 9.13 5.81 11.57
N CYS A 230 8.81 5.01 12.58
CA CYS A 230 9.76 4.10 13.21
C CYS A 230 9.96 2.90 12.30
N LEU A 231 11.14 2.78 11.70
CA LEU A 231 11.50 1.68 10.81
C LEU A 231 12.01 0.49 11.60
N VAL A 232 11.51 -0.70 11.28
CA VAL A 232 11.88 -1.97 11.91
C VAL A 232 12.20 -3.02 10.83
N ASP A 233 13.00 -4.02 11.18
CA ASP A 233 13.14 -5.21 10.36
C ASP A 233 11.87 -6.06 10.49
N PRO A 234 11.09 -6.23 9.41
CA PRO A 234 9.85 -7.00 9.48
C PRO A 234 10.09 -8.50 9.67
N LEU A 235 11.28 -9.01 9.41
CA LEU A 235 11.62 -10.42 9.56
C LEU A 235 12.07 -10.78 10.97
N ASP A 236 12.32 -9.77 11.82
CA ASP A 236 12.72 -9.94 13.20
C ASP A 236 11.66 -9.39 14.19
N SER A 237 10.99 -10.28 14.92
CA SER A 237 10.02 -9.90 15.95
C SER A 237 10.62 -9.10 17.11
N ILE A 238 11.92 -9.24 17.36
CA ILE A 238 12.64 -8.46 18.39
C ILE A 238 12.81 -7.03 17.91
N SER A 239 13.15 -6.83 16.63
CA SER A 239 13.22 -5.50 16.01
C SER A 239 11.85 -4.80 16.05
N ILE A 240 10.77 -5.51 15.68
CA ILE A 240 9.40 -4.99 15.76
C ILE A 240 9.09 -4.56 17.20
N ARG A 241 9.38 -5.43 18.20
CA ARG A 241 9.16 -5.13 19.62
C ARG A 241 9.94 -3.89 20.08
N LYS A 242 11.22 -3.78 19.72
CA LYS A 242 12.05 -2.62 20.05
C LYS A 242 11.49 -1.33 19.48
N GLY A 243 11.04 -1.37 18.23
CA GLY A 243 10.40 -0.23 17.57
C GLY A 243 9.12 0.21 18.26
N LEU A 244 8.23 -0.74 18.59
CA LEU A 244 6.99 -0.48 19.32
C LEU A 244 7.28 0.13 20.69
N LYS A 245 8.16 -0.48 21.50
CA LYS A 245 8.55 0.06 22.81
C LYS A 245 9.12 1.47 22.71
N LYS A 246 10.01 1.72 21.75
CA LYS A 246 10.59 3.05 21.53
C LYS A 246 9.53 4.12 21.27
N VAL A 247 8.51 3.80 20.46
CA VAL A 247 7.42 4.72 20.15
C VAL A 247 6.50 4.92 21.37
N ILE A 248 6.22 3.86 22.13
CA ILE A 248 5.34 3.89 23.29
C ILE A 248 5.99 4.64 24.46
N GLU A 249 7.25 4.33 24.78
CA GLU A 249 7.94 4.81 25.97
C GLU A 249 8.61 6.19 25.77
N ASN A 250 8.93 6.59 24.54
CA ASN A 250 9.63 7.85 24.26
C ASN A 250 8.70 8.87 23.58
N GLU A 251 8.11 9.75 24.37
CA GLU A 251 7.18 10.78 23.89
C GLU A 251 7.84 11.75 22.91
N MET A 252 9.05 12.20 23.19
CA MET A 252 9.77 13.15 22.33
C MET A 252 10.03 12.56 20.94
N TYR A 253 10.45 11.27 20.90
CA TYR A 253 10.64 10.55 19.64
C TYR A 253 9.31 10.38 18.88
N ARG A 254 8.24 9.99 19.57
CA ARG A 254 6.91 9.84 19.03
C ARG A 254 6.39 11.14 18.41
N ASN A 255 6.45 12.25 19.15
CA ASN A 255 5.99 13.56 18.68
C ASN A 255 6.81 14.07 17.49
N LYS A 256 8.13 13.83 17.47
CA LYS A 256 8.98 14.09 16.31
C LYS A 256 8.50 13.34 15.07
N LEU A 257 8.12 12.07 15.19
CA LEU A 257 7.64 11.26 14.07
C LEU A 257 6.26 11.72 13.58
N ILE A 258 5.35 12.09 14.49
CA ILE A 258 4.02 12.64 14.14
C ILE A 258 4.19 13.93 13.33
N ASN A 259 5.02 14.87 13.80
CA ASN A 259 5.28 16.12 13.10
C ASN A 259 5.91 15.91 11.71
N LYS A 260 6.84 14.97 11.59
CA LYS A 260 7.40 14.58 10.30
C LYS A 260 6.33 13.91 9.42
N GLY A 261 5.39 13.15 9.99
CA GLY A 261 4.27 12.53 9.29
C GLY A 261 3.40 13.56 8.59
N PHE A 262 3.02 14.65 9.26
CA PHE A 262 2.27 15.75 8.65
C PHE A 262 3.00 16.40 7.48
N GLN A 263 4.31 16.55 7.55
CA GLN A 263 5.08 17.07 6.41
C GLN A 263 5.16 16.07 5.26
N ASN A 264 5.31 14.77 5.59
CA ASN A 264 5.39 13.71 4.61
C ASN A 264 4.10 13.57 3.79
N VAL A 265 2.93 13.64 4.42
CA VAL A 265 1.62 13.51 3.78
C VAL A 265 1.40 14.56 2.70
N LYS A 266 1.97 15.77 2.82
CA LYS A 266 1.88 16.83 1.81
C LYS A 266 2.36 16.38 0.44
N ARG A 267 3.33 15.47 0.36
CA ARG A 267 3.85 14.92 -0.90
C ARG A 267 2.79 14.13 -1.68
N PHE A 268 1.79 13.64 -0.99
CA PHE A 268 0.73 12.77 -1.51
C PHE A 268 -0.62 13.49 -1.63
N HIS A 269 -0.59 14.83 -1.58
CA HIS A 269 -1.80 15.62 -1.76
C HIS A 269 -2.38 15.40 -3.17
N PRO A 270 -3.71 15.16 -3.32
CA PRO A 270 -4.32 14.85 -4.61
C PRO A 270 -3.99 15.82 -5.73
N ILE A 271 -3.86 17.12 -5.44
CA ILE A 271 -3.48 18.14 -6.45
C ILE A 271 -2.08 17.83 -7.02
N ILE A 272 -1.10 17.53 -6.17
CA ILE A 272 0.28 17.21 -6.59
C ILE A 272 0.29 15.95 -7.48
N ILE A 273 -0.50 14.95 -7.09
CA ILE A 273 -0.61 13.70 -7.85
C ILE A 273 -1.32 13.92 -9.18
N ALA A 274 -2.39 14.74 -9.20
CA ALA A 274 -3.10 15.11 -10.43
C ALA A 274 -2.16 15.85 -11.41
N GLU A 275 -1.37 16.81 -10.92
CA GLU A 275 -0.37 17.51 -11.74
C GLU A 275 0.68 16.56 -12.33
N ALA A 276 1.12 15.56 -11.56
CA ALA A 276 2.03 14.54 -12.05
C ALA A 276 1.40 13.70 -13.18
N TYR A 277 0.12 13.30 -13.04
CA TYR A 277 -0.61 12.60 -14.10
C TYR A 277 -0.83 13.50 -15.32
N MET A 278 -1.13 14.79 -15.15
CA MET A 278 -1.27 15.72 -16.29
C MET A 278 0.01 15.79 -17.12
N LYS A 279 1.19 15.77 -16.49
CA LYS A 279 2.47 15.69 -17.23
C LYS A 279 2.58 14.39 -18.04
N VAL A 280 2.17 13.26 -17.47
CA VAL A 280 2.15 11.97 -18.18
C VAL A 280 1.20 12.03 -19.37
N TYR A 281 -0.01 12.58 -19.21
CA TYR A 281 -1.00 12.70 -20.29
C TYR A 281 -0.52 13.61 -21.41
N ASN A 282 0.09 14.75 -21.07
CA ASN A 282 0.66 15.66 -22.07
C ASN A 282 1.77 14.99 -22.89
N THR A 283 2.58 14.10 -22.28
CA THR A 283 3.56 13.31 -23.03
C THR A 283 2.89 12.37 -24.05
N VAL A 284 1.72 11.83 -23.73
CA VAL A 284 0.97 10.94 -24.63
C VAL A 284 0.33 11.72 -25.77
N LEU A 285 -0.16 12.95 -25.52
CA LEU A 285 -0.83 13.78 -26.51
C LEU A 285 0.15 14.41 -27.54
N ASN A 286 1.36 14.76 -27.08
CA ASN A 286 2.34 15.49 -27.89
C ASN A 286 3.23 14.57 -28.75
N THR A 287 2.91 13.29 -28.79
CA THR A 287 3.62 12.27 -29.59
C THR A 287 2.67 11.48 -30.47
#